data_af7ef17dfaf6351babd39d61bd5bf4da
#
_entry.id   af7ef17dfaf6351babd39d61bd5bf4da
#
_cell.length_a   1.000
_cell.length_b   1.000
_cell.length_c   1.000
_cell.angle_alpha   90.00
_cell.angle_beta   90.00
_cell.angle_gamma   90.00
#
_symmetry.space_group_name_H-M   'P 1'
#
loop_
_entity.id
_entity.type
_entity.pdbx_description
1 polymer ?
#
loop_
_entity_poly.entity_id
_entity_poly.type
_entity_poly.pdbx_seq_one_letter_code
_entity_poly.pdbx_strand_id
1 'polypeptide(L)'
;RHYAAMGHRGLGNGVMLDASTVATATVPHYGDDGQTLTQGMSLGYMLGGMSADSLTGWRFAPWHGAFGHDGSGGRAGMYCPKYDLAIALAKNAHTPSGFALATWSLVVRAIADALGLPVDVD
;
A
#
# COMPACT_ATOMS: atom_id res chain seq x y z
N ARG A 1 2.67 1.79 -13.04
CA ARG A 1 2.43 3.16 -13.54
C ARG A 1 1.43 3.94 -12.69
N HIS A 2 0.24 3.39 -12.38
CA HIS A 2 -0.80 4.10 -11.61
C HIS A 2 -0.27 4.69 -10.30
N TYR A 3 0.31 3.88 -9.42
CA TYR A 3 0.83 4.34 -8.13
C TYR A 3 2.00 5.30 -8.26
N ALA A 4 2.88 5.10 -9.21
CA ALA A 4 3.95 6.05 -9.49
C ALA A 4 3.38 7.40 -9.98
N ALA A 5 2.34 7.38 -10.82
CA ALA A 5 1.68 8.59 -11.29
C ALA A 5 0.99 9.38 -10.16
N MET A 6 0.42 8.70 -9.18
CA MET A 6 -0.14 9.34 -7.99
C MET A 6 0.94 10.03 -7.15
N GLY A 7 2.11 9.38 -7.02
CA GLY A 7 3.22 9.93 -6.23
C GLY A 7 3.92 11.10 -6.89
N HIS A 8 4.19 11.02 -8.17
CA HIS A 8 4.94 12.03 -8.92
C HIS A 8 4.07 13.15 -9.52
N ARG A 9 2.83 13.31 -9.10
CA ARG A 9 1.90 14.27 -9.68
C ARG A 9 1.65 14.05 -11.19
N GLY A 10 1.76 12.81 -11.63
CA GLY A 10 1.60 12.39 -13.00
C GLY A 10 2.89 11.87 -13.64
N LEU A 11 2.73 11.03 -14.66
CA LEU A 11 3.82 10.57 -15.52
C LEU A 11 3.72 11.27 -16.88
N GLY A 12 4.78 11.91 -17.28
CA GLY A 12 4.81 12.71 -18.52
C GLY A 12 4.19 14.08 -18.32
N ASN A 13 3.52 14.60 -19.35
CA ASN A 13 2.97 15.98 -19.36
C ASN A 13 1.61 16.13 -18.68
N GLY A 14 1.09 15.09 -18.05
CA GLY A 14 -0.23 15.09 -17.43
C GLY A 14 -0.19 14.83 -15.93
N VAL A 15 -0.78 15.71 -15.14
CA VAL A 15 -1.09 15.47 -13.72
C VAL A 15 -2.31 14.57 -13.67
N MET A 16 -2.18 13.40 -13.05
CA MET A 16 -3.29 12.46 -12.90
C MET A 16 -4.30 12.95 -11.86
N LEU A 17 -3.78 13.37 -10.70
CA LEU A 17 -4.53 13.96 -9.59
C LEU A 17 -3.68 15.05 -8.95
N ASP A 18 -4.30 16.08 -8.40
CA ASP A 18 -3.57 17.06 -7.62
C ASP A 18 -3.15 16.49 -6.23
N ALA A 19 -2.17 17.14 -5.62
CA ALA A 19 -1.60 16.66 -4.36
C ALA A 19 -2.63 16.64 -3.20
N SER A 20 -3.59 17.56 -3.19
CA SER A 20 -4.62 17.63 -2.15
C SER A 20 -5.61 16.47 -2.29
N THR A 21 -5.98 16.11 -3.50
CA THR A 21 -6.82 14.95 -3.78
C THR A 21 -6.14 13.66 -3.36
N VAL A 22 -4.86 13.49 -3.70
CA VAL A 22 -4.08 12.31 -3.26
C VAL A 22 -3.98 12.28 -1.74
N ALA A 23 -3.66 13.40 -1.09
CA ALA A 23 -3.57 13.47 0.36
C ALA A 23 -4.90 13.09 1.03
N THR A 24 -6.04 13.58 0.52
CA THR A 24 -7.36 13.23 1.05
C THR A 24 -7.67 11.74 0.86
N ALA A 25 -7.34 11.17 -0.29
CA ALA A 25 -7.65 9.78 -0.61
C ALA A 25 -6.77 8.77 0.16
N THR A 26 -5.62 9.18 0.69
CA THR A 26 -4.63 8.29 1.29
C THR A 26 -4.48 8.46 2.80
N VAL A 27 -5.37 9.17 3.47
CA VAL A 27 -5.45 9.24 4.93
C VAL A 27 -6.55 8.32 5.46
N PRO A 28 -6.46 7.86 6.72
CA PRO A 28 -7.54 7.09 7.33
C PRO A 28 -8.84 7.90 7.36
N HIS A 29 -9.94 7.24 6.99
CA HIS A 29 -11.28 7.78 7.15
C HIS A 29 -11.98 7.04 8.29
N TYR A 30 -12.67 7.77 9.14
CA TYR A 30 -13.33 7.27 10.34
C TYR A 30 -14.86 7.35 10.19
N GLY A 31 -15.57 6.38 10.76
CA GLY A 31 -17.00 6.47 10.92
C GLY A 31 -17.39 7.42 12.06
N ASP A 32 -18.68 7.67 12.22
CA ASP A 32 -19.25 8.56 13.25
C ASP A 32 -18.91 8.10 14.68
N ASP A 33 -18.60 6.83 14.87
CA ASP A 33 -18.17 6.22 16.13
C ASP A 33 -16.67 6.38 16.43
N GLY A 34 -15.93 7.08 15.58
CA GLY A 34 -14.47 7.27 15.68
C GLY A 34 -13.66 6.05 15.31
N GLN A 35 -14.30 4.98 14.83
CA GLN A 35 -13.60 3.80 14.30
C GLN A 35 -13.27 3.99 12.82
N THR A 36 -12.16 3.41 12.37
CA THR A 36 -11.89 3.36 10.93
C THR A 36 -12.96 2.51 10.25
N LEU A 37 -13.58 3.04 9.20
CA LEU A 37 -14.62 2.34 8.43
C LEU A 37 -14.13 0.97 7.93
N THR A 38 -12.83 0.87 7.68
CA THR A 38 -12.17 -0.37 7.32
C THR A 38 -10.76 -0.33 7.91
N GLN A 39 -10.47 -1.19 8.85
CA GLN A 39 -9.21 -1.22 9.61
C GLN A 39 -7.96 -0.95 8.72
N GLY A 40 -7.37 0.24 8.86
CA GLY A 40 -6.20 0.63 8.10
C GLY A 40 -6.42 0.87 6.60
N MET A 41 -7.66 1.14 6.18
CA MET A 41 -7.97 1.52 4.80
C MET A 41 -8.42 2.98 4.71
N SER A 42 -8.23 3.56 3.57
CA SER A 42 -8.80 4.82 3.14
C SER A 42 -9.68 4.59 1.90
N LEU A 43 -10.09 5.59 1.19
CA LEU A 43 -10.98 5.54 0.01
C LEU A 43 -10.54 4.51 -1.07
N GLY A 44 -10.59 3.22 -0.73
CA GLY A 44 -10.16 2.11 -1.58
C GLY A 44 -8.65 1.79 -1.52
N TYR A 45 -7.89 2.35 -0.58
CA TYR A 45 -6.47 2.03 -0.38
C TYR A 45 -6.22 1.39 0.98
N MET A 46 -5.40 0.34 0.98
CA MET A 46 -4.75 -0.18 2.18
C MET A 46 -3.60 0.75 2.56
N LEU A 47 -3.47 1.07 3.85
CA LEU A 47 -2.47 2.00 4.35
C LEU A 47 -1.32 1.25 5.02
N GLY A 48 -0.12 1.61 4.66
CA GLY A 48 1.10 1.05 5.23
C GLY A 48 1.23 1.35 6.72
N GLY A 49 1.78 0.41 7.47
CA GLY A 49 1.86 0.46 8.92
C GLY A 49 0.55 0.15 9.64
N MET A 50 -0.60 0.36 9.01
CA MET A 50 -1.93 0.22 9.62
C MET A 50 -2.68 -1.05 9.18
N SER A 51 -2.72 -1.29 7.87
CA SER A 51 -3.42 -2.46 7.32
C SER A 51 -2.65 -3.74 7.60
N ALA A 52 -3.25 -4.64 8.36
CA ALA A 52 -2.72 -5.95 8.65
C ALA A 52 -3.76 -7.04 8.39
N ASP A 53 -3.31 -8.19 7.96
CA ASP A 53 -4.13 -9.38 7.89
C ASP A 53 -4.44 -9.88 9.31
N SER A 54 -5.72 -10.06 9.63
CA SER A 54 -6.17 -10.42 10.97
C SER A 54 -5.76 -11.84 11.41
N LEU A 55 -5.45 -12.70 10.46
CA LEU A 55 -5.07 -14.09 10.75
C LEU A 55 -3.55 -14.26 10.88
N THR A 56 -2.80 -13.57 10.08
CA THR A 56 -1.34 -13.76 9.97
C THR A 56 -0.52 -12.64 10.60
N GLY A 57 -1.15 -11.48 10.87
CA GLY A 57 -0.45 -10.27 11.30
C GLY A 57 0.44 -9.64 10.24
N TRP A 58 0.44 -10.15 9.00
CA TRP A 58 1.20 -9.58 7.91
C TRP A 58 0.65 -8.20 7.53
N ARG A 59 1.52 -7.21 7.47
CA ARG A 59 1.15 -5.84 7.09
C ARG A 59 1.23 -5.65 5.59
N PHE A 60 0.35 -4.78 5.06
CA PHE A 60 0.37 -4.40 3.65
C PHE A 60 1.70 -3.78 3.25
N ALA A 61 2.22 -2.85 4.04
CA ALA A 61 3.54 -2.27 3.86
C ALA A 61 4.15 -1.90 5.22
N PRO A 62 5.49 -1.99 5.38
CA PRO A 62 6.16 -1.69 6.64
C PRO A 62 6.40 -0.19 6.86
N TRP A 63 5.91 0.68 5.97
CA TRP A 63 6.15 2.13 6.03
C TRP A 63 4.84 2.88 6.21
N HIS A 64 4.78 3.71 7.24
CA HIS A 64 3.68 4.64 7.42
C HIS A 64 3.58 5.61 6.25
N GLY A 65 2.37 5.93 5.83
CA GLY A 65 2.11 6.78 4.68
C GLY A 65 2.23 6.09 3.32
N ALA A 66 2.71 4.84 3.26
CA ALA A 66 2.57 4.05 2.04
C ALA A 66 1.10 3.69 1.81
N PHE A 67 0.68 3.65 0.56
CA PHE A 67 -0.69 3.31 0.20
C PHE A 67 -0.75 2.47 -1.08
N GLY A 68 -1.78 1.67 -1.21
CA GLY A 68 -1.98 0.80 -2.35
C GLY A 68 -3.12 -0.17 -2.13
N HIS A 69 -3.13 -1.26 -2.85
CA HIS A 69 -4.12 -2.33 -2.66
C HIS A 69 -3.57 -3.67 -3.12
N ASP A 70 -3.99 -4.73 -2.46
CA ASP A 70 -3.81 -6.08 -2.94
C ASP A 70 -4.98 -6.51 -3.82
N GLY A 71 -4.84 -7.64 -4.48
CA GLY A 71 -5.89 -8.24 -5.29
C GLY A 71 -6.00 -9.74 -5.02
N SER A 72 -7.16 -10.28 -5.31
CA SER A 72 -7.40 -11.73 -5.24
C SER A 72 -6.27 -12.50 -5.92
N GLY A 73 -5.74 -13.50 -5.22
CA GLY A 73 -4.62 -14.31 -5.68
C GLY A 73 -3.24 -13.77 -5.35
N GLY A 74 -3.13 -12.65 -4.62
CA GLY A 74 -1.86 -12.10 -4.12
C GLY A 74 -1.09 -11.23 -5.11
N ARG A 75 -1.79 -10.57 -6.02
CA ARG A 75 -1.26 -9.44 -6.80
C ARG A 75 -1.39 -8.19 -5.96
N ALA A 76 -0.46 -7.26 -6.07
CA ALA A 76 -0.56 -6.03 -5.33
C ALA A 76 0.23 -4.90 -5.99
N GLY A 77 -0.09 -3.67 -5.60
CA GLY A 77 0.67 -2.49 -5.98
C GLY A 77 0.60 -1.44 -4.89
N MET A 78 1.67 -0.70 -4.73
CA MET A 78 1.75 0.38 -3.74
C MET A 78 2.65 1.52 -4.21
N TYR A 79 2.51 2.64 -3.54
CA TYR A 79 3.47 3.74 -3.54
C TYR A 79 3.83 4.11 -2.10
N CYS A 80 5.12 4.34 -1.87
CA CYS A 80 5.65 4.83 -0.60
C CYS A 80 6.22 6.24 -0.79
N PRO A 81 5.53 7.30 -0.32
CA PRO A 81 6.00 8.68 -0.49
C PRO A 81 7.35 8.94 0.17
N LYS A 82 7.62 8.30 1.31
CA LYS A 82 8.85 8.46 2.09
C LYS A 82 10.12 8.17 1.28
N TYR A 83 10.03 7.21 0.36
CA TYR A 83 11.17 6.75 -0.46
C TYR A 83 10.97 6.99 -1.94
N ASP A 84 9.88 7.65 -2.33
CA ASP A 84 9.50 7.82 -3.73
C ASP A 84 9.49 6.49 -4.50
N LEU A 85 8.96 5.45 -3.86
CA LEU A 85 9.06 4.07 -4.31
C LEU A 85 7.69 3.52 -4.70
N ALA A 86 7.54 3.11 -5.95
CA ALA A 86 6.38 2.37 -6.42
C ALA A 86 6.75 0.90 -6.63
N ILE A 87 5.98 0.00 -6.03
CA ILE A 87 6.14 -1.46 -6.17
C ILE A 87 4.88 -2.03 -6.78
N ALA A 88 5.03 -3.00 -7.68
CA ALA A 88 3.93 -3.80 -8.18
C ALA A 88 4.35 -5.27 -8.31
N LEU A 89 3.48 -6.17 -7.89
CA LEU A 89 3.62 -7.60 -8.01
C LEU A 89 2.51 -8.15 -8.91
N ALA A 90 2.90 -8.77 -10.01
CA ALA A 90 2.03 -9.58 -10.84
C ALA A 90 2.53 -11.02 -10.87
N LYS A 91 1.62 -11.98 -10.81
CA LYS A 91 1.95 -13.40 -10.89
C LYS A 91 0.86 -14.16 -11.63
N ASN A 92 1.22 -15.29 -12.18
CA ASN A 92 0.31 -16.16 -12.93
C ASN A 92 -0.35 -17.25 -12.07
N ALA A 93 0.13 -17.44 -10.83
CA ALA A 93 -0.45 -18.38 -9.88
C ALA A 93 -1.39 -17.65 -8.90
N HIS A 94 -2.52 -18.26 -8.60
CA HIS A 94 -3.44 -17.78 -7.58
C HIS A 94 -3.01 -18.29 -6.21
N THR A 95 -2.80 -17.37 -5.26
CA THR A 95 -2.63 -17.72 -3.85
C THR A 95 -4.01 -17.71 -3.19
N PRO A 96 -4.40 -18.76 -2.44
CA PRO A 96 -5.63 -18.74 -1.69
C PRO A 96 -5.73 -17.52 -0.77
N SER A 97 -6.95 -17.03 -0.58
CA SER A 97 -7.25 -15.96 0.38
C SER A 97 -6.70 -16.32 1.78
N GLY A 98 -6.13 -15.37 2.48
CA GLY A 98 -5.43 -15.57 3.76
C GLY A 98 -3.90 -15.67 3.64
N PHE A 99 -3.36 -16.03 2.46
CA PHE A 99 -1.91 -16.02 2.22
C PHE A 99 -1.47 -15.00 1.15
N ALA A 100 -2.43 -14.31 0.55
CA ALA A 100 -2.15 -13.34 -0.50
C ALA A 100 -1.26 -12.19 0.02
N LEU A 101 -1.60 -11.66 1.18
CA LEU A 101 -0.87 -10.58 1.83
C LEU A 101 0.51 -11.04 2.34
N ALA A 102 0.65 -12.29 2.78
CA ALA A 102 1.94 -12.83 3.21
C ALA A 102 2.99 -12.80 2.08
N THR A 103 2.62 -13.28 0.88
CA THR A 103 3.53 -13.22 -0.29
C THR A 103 3.93 -11.79 -0.62
N TRP A 104 2.97 -10.87 -0.62
CA TRP A 104 3.22 -9.45 -0.87
C TRP A 104 4.18 -8.86 0.17
N SER A 105 3.92 -9.07 1.46
CA SER A 105 4.76 -8.55 2.55
C SER A 105 6.20 -9.07 2.48
N LEU A 106 6.40 -10.34 2.11
CA LEU A 106 7.74 -10.91 1.91
C LEU A 106 8.47 -10.23 0.74
N VAL A 107 7.79 -9.98 -0.37
CA VAL A 107 8.35 -9.27 -1.53
C VAL A 107 8.73 -7.84 -1.15
N VAL A 108 7.86 -7.11 -0.46
CA VAL A 108 8.14 -5.73 -0.04
C VAL A 108 9.33 -5.68 0.92
N ARG A 109 9.42 -6.61 1.87
CA ARG A 109 10.56 -6.69 2.80
C ARG A 109 11.87 -7.01 2.05
N ALA A 110 11.85 -7.97 1.15
CA ALA A 110 13.04 -8.30 0.35
C ALA A 110 13.51 -7.09 -0.50
N ILE A 111 12.60 -6.29 -1.03
CA ILE A 111 12.93 -5.05 -1.74
C ILE A 111 13.51 -4.02 -0.77
N ALA A 112 12.92 -3.85 0.41
CA ALA A 112 13.43 -2.95 1.44
C ALA A 112 14.88 -3.30 1.82
N ASP A 113 15.14 -4.56 2.09
CA ASP A 113 16.47 -5.07 2.44
C ASP A 113 17.47 -4.85 1.30
N ALA A 114 17.10 -5.19 0.07
CA ALA A 114 17.96 -5.03 -1.11
C ALA A 114 18.32 -3.58 -1.41
N LEU A 115 17.43 -2.63 -1.08
CA LEU A 115 17.65 -1.20 -1.26
C LEU A 115 18.20 -0.51 -0.01
N GLY A 116 18.40 -1.23 1.10
CA GLY A 116 18.86 -0.66 2.37
C GLY A 116 17.87 0.31 3.01
N LEU A 117 16.56 0.12 2.76
CA LEU A 117 15.52 1.00 3.27
C LEU A 117 15.08 0.55 4.67
N PRO A 118 15.22 1.39 5.71
CA PRO A 118 14.72 1.05 7.02
C PRO A 118 13.19 0.90 7.01
N VAL A 119 12.70 -0.12 7.72
CA VAL A 119 11.28 -0.32 7.97
C VAL A 119 10.87 0.45 9.22
N ASP A 120 9.64 0.94 9.26
CA ASP A 120 9.13 1.59 10.45
C ASP A 120 8.87 0.49 11.51
N VAL A 121 9.41 0.69 12.70
CA VAL A 121 9.15 -0.14 13.87
C VAL A 121 8.00 0.49 14.67
N ASP A 122 7.10 -0.32 15.13
CA ASP A 122 6.00 0.11 16.01
C ASP A 122 6.50 0.33 17.43
#